data_8c0ef8bd7ff828f2edab2e8d54b39812
#
_entry.id   8c0ef8bd7ff828f2edab2e8d54b39812
#
_cell.length_a   1.000
_cell.length_b   1.000
_cell.length_c   1.000
_cell.angle_alpha   90.00
_cell.angle_beta   90.00
_cell.angle_gamma   90.00
#
_symmetry.space_group_name_H-M   'P 1'
#
loop_
_entity.id
_entity.type
_entity.pdbx_description
1 polymer ?
#
loop_
_entity_poly.entity_id
_entity_poly.type
_entity_poly.pdbx_seq_one_letter_code
_entity_poly.pdbx_strand_id
1 'polypeptide(L)'
;MRHQLLSLALLAVLLASCNSNKQPATVEQEPATGEVTQRFVSPEEVVKRVTAIYDEVLRVYPDNHELALSNDSLPILFCSQSWNLVTEMVNEMDGLLPGGELGFFESDYWIQGQDWDKLSVSDVKANIVDGDHAEATFALTNAGKTKQMRLAMVYERDNWMIDNFINETDSVDWRKSMERYMEQQKAEKEEEEEED
;
A
#
# COMPACT_ATOMS: atom_id res chain seq x y z
N MET A 1 -7.43 22.01 -56.59
CA MET A 1 -6.34 22.75 -57.27
C MET A 1 -5.03 22.45 -56.55
N ARG A 2 -4.17 21.84 -57.36
CA ARG A 2 -2.69 21.91 -57.41
C ARG A 2 -1.97 21.29 -56.21
N HIS A 3 -1.41 20.12 -56.44
CA HIS A 3 -0.17 19.69 -57.12
C HIS A 3 1.02 19.71 -56.18
N GLN A 4 1.55 18.49 -55.87
CA GLN A 4 2.81 17.89 -56.41
C GLN A 4 4.05 18.38 -55.61
N LEU A 5 5.09 17.63 -55.34
CA LEU A 5 5.87 16.54 -55.97
C LEU A 5 6.76 15.89 -54.90
N LEU A 6 6.87 14.64 -54.77
CA LEU A 6 7.90 13.70 -55.24
C LEU A 6 9.35 14.24 -55.28
N SER A 7 10.23 13.61 -54.49
CA SER A 7 11.61 13.39 -54.90
C SER A 7 12.15 12.07 -54.34
N LEU A 8 12.33 11.17 -55.25
CA LEU A 8 13.11 9.93 -55.18
C LEU A 8 14.59 10.31 -55.34
N ALA A 9 15.49 9.74 -54.59
CA ALA A 9 16.90 9.64 -54.93
C ALA A 9 17.41 8.25 -54.58
N LEU A 10 17.77 7.58 -55.63
CA LEU A 10 18.31 6.24 -55.79
C LEU A 10 19.84 6.30 -55.77
N LEU A 11 20.48 5.13 -55.62
CA LEU A 11 21.88 4.75 -55.92
C LEU A 11 22.87 4.85 -54.76
N ALA A 12 23.72 3.88 -54.49
CA ALA A 12 24.35 2.84 -55.31
C ALA A 12 24.88 1.68 -54.44
N VAL A 13 24.79 0.51 -55.04
CA VAL A 13 25.43 -0.74 -54.64
C VAL A 13 26.94 -0.67 -54.96
N LEU A 14 27.79 -1.10 -54.03
CA LEU A 14 29.12 -1.60 -54.32
C LEU A 14 29.36 -2.90 -53.59
N LEU A 15 29.37 -3.97 -54.34
CA LEU A 15 29.86 -5.28 -54.00
C LEU A 15 31.40 -5.27 -54.00
N ALA A 16 32.02 -5.71 -52.95
CA ALA A 16 33.39 -6.23 -53.00
C ALA A 16 33.45 -7.52 -52.18
N SER A 17 33.78 -8.54 -52.89
CA SER A 17 33.88 -9.94 -52.53
C SER A 17 35.27 -10.26 -51.93
N CYS A 18 35.31 -11.40 -51.17
CA CYS A 18 36.45 -12.23 -50.80
C CYS A 18 37.22 -11.84 -49.54
N ASN A 19 37.37 -12.66 -48.52
CA ASN A 19 37.87 -14.01 -48.51
C ASN A 19 37.76 -14.62 -47.08
N SER A 20 37.66 -15.92 -47.07
CA SER A 20 37.59 -16.81 -45.92
C SER A 20 38.63 -16.62 -44.83
N ASN A 21 38.20 -16.61 -43.57
CA ASN A 21 38.80 -17.45 -42.56
C ASN A 21 37.83 -17.63 -41.36
N LYS A 22 37.56 -18.90 -41.05
CA LYS A 22 36.74 -19.33 -39.93
C LYS A 22 37.43 -19.03 -38.61
N GLN A 23 36.79 -18.23 -37.77
CA GLN A 23 37.00 -18.27 -36.31
C GLN A 23 35.65 -18.08 -35.65
N PRO A 24 35.25 -18.91 -34.65
CA PRO A 24 33.96 -18.75 -34.02
C PRO A 24 33.97 -17.48 -33.21
N ALA A 25 33.09 -16.56 -33.54
CA ALA A 25 32.83 -15.39 -32.72
C ALA A 25 32.22 -15.85 -31.39
N THR A 26 33.03 -15.80 -30.36
CA THR A 26 32.55 -15.77 -28.99
C THR A 26 31.71 -14.53 -28.84
N VAL A 27 30.40 -14.69 -28.73
CA VAL A 27 29.52 -13.64 -28.29
C VAL A 27 29.88 -13.38 -26.82
N GLU A 28 30.71 -12.40 -26.59
CA GLU A 28 30.82 -11.80 -25.26
C GLU A 28 29.47 -11.17 -24.95
N GLN A 29 28.67 -11.87 -24.20
CA GLN A 29 27.55 -11.34 -23.48
C GLN A 29 28.18 -10.41 -22.40
N GLU A 30 28.14 -9.10 -22.67
CA GLU A 30 28.38 -8.13 -21.62
C GLU A 30 27.40 -8.44 -20.48
N PRO A 31 27.88 -8.66 -19.24
CA PRO A 31 26.99 -8.71 -18.11
C PRO A 31 26.34 -7.34 -17.99
N ALA A 32 25.02 -7.28 -18.13
CA ALA A 32 24.23 -6.15 -17.73
C ALA A 32 24.44 -5.98 -16.21
N THR A 33 25.49 -5.27 -15.83
CA THR A 33 25.66 -4.71 -14.51
C THR A 33 24.64 -3.57 -14.38
N GLY A 34 23.36 -3.95 -14.16
CA GLY A 34 22.46 -3.06 -13.50
C GLY A 34 23.01 -2.85 -12.10
N GLU A 35 23.64 -1.70 -11.86
CA GLU A 35 23.86 -1.24 -10.51
C GLU A 35 22.50 -1.19 -9.84
N VAL A 36 22.20 -2.21 -9.03
CA VAL A 36 21.15 -2.13 -8.03
C VAL A 36 21.64 -1.07 -7.06
N THR A 37 21.23 0.16 -7.26
CA THR A 37 21.43 1.24 -6.33
C THR A 37 20.73 0.82 -5.04
N GLN A 38 21.51 0.26 -4.11
CA GLN A 38 20.97 -0.18 -2.82
C GLN A 38 20.48 1.08 -2.12
N ARG A 39 19.16 1.23 -2.04
CA ARG A 39 18.53 2.35 -1.35
C ARG A 39 18.97 2.32 0.11
N PHE A 40 19.53 3.40 0.57
CA PHE A 40 19.86 3.57 1.98
C PHE A 40 18.56 3.93 2.71
N VAL A 41 18.02 3.01 3.47
CA VAL A 41 16.79 3.17 4.24
C VAL A 41 17.17 3.42 5.69
N SER A 42 16.58 4.44 6.31
CA SER A 42 16.80 4.73 7.72
C SER A 42 15.50 4.69 8.54
N PRO A 43 15.55 4.29 9.82
CA PRO A 43 14.39 4.39 10.71
C PRO A 43 13.82 5.80 10.80
N GLU A 44 14.65 6.83 10.69
CA GLU A 44 14.25 8.24 10.76
C GLU A 44 13.34 8.63 9.58
N GLU A 45 13.55 8.06 8.39
CA GLU A 45 12.64 8.27 7.25
C GLU A 45 11.24 7.71 7.54
N VAL A 46 11.18 6.52 8.13
CA VAL A 46 9.91 5.87 8.52
C VAL A 46 9.22 6.69 9.60
N VAL A 47 9.95 7.12 10.64
CA VAL A 47 9.40 7.98 11.71
C VAL A 47 8.83 9.27 11.12
N LYS A 48 9.57 9.94 10.25
CA LYS A 48 9.11 11.17 9.58
C LYS A 48 7.84 10.90 8.77
N ARG A 49 7.80 9.78 8.05
CA ARG A 49 6.63 9.41 7.25
C ARG A 49 5.40 9.13 8.11
N VAL A 50 5.53 8.34 9.17
CA VAL A 50 4.43 8.02 10.09
C VAL A 50 3.92 9.28 10.79
N THR A 51 4.81 10.17 11.22
CA THR A 51 4.43 11.48 11.77
C THR A 51 3.59 12.27 10.76
N ALA A 52 4.04 12.39 9.52
CA ALA A 52 3.30 13.13 8.49
C ALA A 52 1.94 12.47 8.15
N ILE A 53 1.84 11.13 8.21
CA ILE A 53 0.56 10.42 8.04
C ILE A 53 -0.39 10.82 9.17
N TYR A 54 0.06 10.74 10.43
CA TYR A 54 -0.80 11.04 11.56
C TYR A 54 -1.08 12.53 11.75
N ASP A 55 -0.22 13.43 11.27
CA ASP A 55 -0.57 14.85 11.14
C ASP A 55 -1.79 15.04 10.22
N GLU A 56 -1.88 14.28 9.13
CA GLU A 56 -3.05 14.30 8.25
C GLU A 56 -4.27 13.62 8.88
N VAL A 57 -4.09 12.50 9.60
CA VAL A 57 -5.18 11.87 10.36
C VAL A 57 -5.77 12.86 11.37
N LEU A 58 -4.93 13.55 12.14
CA LEU A 58 -5.39 14.57 13.11
C LEU A 58 -6.11 15.74 12.43
N ARG A 59 -5.76 16.06 11.19
CA ARG A 59 -6.46 17.07 10.40
C ARG A 59 -7.85 16.59 9.94
N VAL A 60 -7.99 15.30 9.65
CA VAL A 60 -9.26 14.67 9.26
C VAL A 60 -10.20 14.54 10.46
N TYR A 61 -9.66 14.26 11.65
CA TYR A 61 -10.37 14.07 12.91
C TYR A 61 -10.05 15.19 13.93
N PRO A 62 -10.44 16.44 13.66
CA PRO A 62 -10.16 17.56 14.55
C PRO A 62 -11.01 17.49 15.83
N ASP A 63 -10.56 18.12 16.92
CA ASP A 63 -11.32 18.21 18.17
C ASP A 63 -12.70 18.89 17.97
N ASN A 64 -12.81 19.82 17.04
CA ASN A 64 -14.09 20.35 16.62
C ASN A 64 -14.70 19.46 15.52
N HIS A 65 -15.61 18.59 15.90
CA HIS A 65 -16.27 17.62 15.02
C HIS A 65 -17.03 18.26 13.84
N GLU A 66 -17.45 19.54 13.95
CA GLU A 66 -18.08 20.27 12.85
C GLU A 66 -17.11 20.52 11.66
N LEU A 67 -15.81 20.44 11.92
CA LEU A 67 -14.74 20.60 10.94
C LEU A 67 -14.19 19.26 10.43
N ALA A 68 -14.75 18.13 10.87
CA ALA A 68 -14.33 16.83 10.43
C ALA A 68 -14.44 16.66 8.91
N LEU A 69 -13.47 15.97 8.34
CA LEU A 69 -13.42 15.67 6.90
C LEU A 69 -13.69 14.20 6.67
N SER A 70 -14.08 13.84 5.44
CA SER A 70 -14.11 12.43 5.06
C SER A 70 -12.70 11.82 5.15
N ASN A 71 -12.62 10.61 5.69
CA ASN A 71 -11.38 9.81 5.77
C ASN A 71 -11.13 8.94 4.52
N ASP A 72 -12.00 8.97 3.52
CA ASP A 72 -11.96 8.10 2.34
C ASP A 72 -10.64 8.20 1.56
N SER A 73 -9.98 9.36 1.62
CA SER A 73 -8.71 9.56 0.95
C SER A 73 -7.50 8.98 1.70
N LEU A 74 -7.59 8.76 3.01
CA LEU A 74 -6.47 8.31 3.83
C LEU A 74 -5.91 6.95 3.37
N PRO A 75 -6.73 5.91 3.12
CA PRO A 75 -6.21 4.63 2.64
C PRO A 75 -5.52 4.74 1.28
N ILE A 76 -6.07 5.53 0.37
CA ILE A 76 -5.52 5.74 -0.98
C ILE A 76 -4.14 6.41 -0.91
N LEU A 77 -3.96 7.38 -0.02
CA LEU A 77 -2.75 8.18 0.10
C LEU A 77 -1.66 7.49 0.93
N PHE A 78 -2.04 6.69 1.92
CA PHE A 78 -1.12 6.25 2.96
C PHE A 78 -1.02 4.75 3.16
N CYS A 79 -1.97 3.96 2.62
CA CYS A 79 -1.92 2.51 2.73
C CYS A 79 -1.34 1.86 1.47
N SER A 80 -0.82 0.65 1.63
CA SER A 80 -0.30 -0.18 0.54
C SER A 80 -1.41 -0.58 -0.44
N GLN A 81 -1.02 -0.97 -1.63
CA GLN A 81 -1.97 -1.54 -2.58
C GLN A 81 -2.60 -2.83 -2.03
N SER A 82 -1.80 -3.64 -1.34
CA SER A 82 -2.27 -4.87 -0.71
C SER A 82 -3.30 -4.62 0.40
N TRP A 83 -3.06 -3.61 1.25
CA TRP A 83 -4.05 -3.20 2.26
C TRP A 83 -5.37 -2.76 1.61
N ASN A 84 -5.30 -1.88 0.61
CA ASN A 84 -6.48 -1.34 -0.06
C ASN A 84 -7.29 -2.45 -0.75
N LEU A 85 -6.62 -3.44 -1.35
CA LEU A 85 -7.30 -4.57 -1.97
C LEU A 85 -8.07 -5.41 -0.93
N VAL A 86 -7.45 -5.72 0.21
CA VAL A 86 -8.11 -6.52 1.26
C VAL A 86 -9.29 -5.75 1.87
N THR A 87 -9.16 -4.45 2.12
CA THR A 87 -10.28 -3.63 2.62
C THR A 87 -11.42 -3.53 1.61
N GLU A 88 -11.11 -3.44 0.32
CA GLU A 88 -12.13 -3.46 -0.74
C GLU A 88 -12.89 -4.78 -0.77
N MET A 89 -12.20 -5.92 -0.69
CA MET A 89 -12.84 -7.25 -0.62
C MET A 89 -13.76 -7.40 0.60
N VAL A 90 -13.37 -6.88 1.76
CA VAL A 90 -14.21 -6.88 2.96
C VAL A 90 -15.45 -6.02 2.76
N ASN A 91 -15.30 -4.80 2.22
CA ASN A 91 -16.42 -3.92 1.93
C ASN A 91 -17.40 -4.51 0.91
N GLU A 92 -16.90 -5.25 -0.09
CA GLU A 92 -17.76 -5.97 -1.04
C GLU A 92 -18.56 -7.08 -0.34
N MET A 93 -17.96 -7.81 0.60
CA MET A 93 -18.67 -8.81 1.40
C MET A 93 -19.73 -8.17 2.30
N ASP A 94 -19.39 -7.10 3.00
CA ASP A 94 -20.32 -6.33 3.83
C ASP A 94 -21.53 -5.82 3.01
N GLY A 95 -21.32 -5.43 1.77
CA GLY A 95 -22.36 -5.01 0.85
C GLY A 95 -23.34 -6.13 0.44
N LEU A 96 -23.01 -7.38 0.69
CA LEU A 96 -23.84 -8.55 0.44
C LEU A 96 -24.64 -9.01 1.67
N LEU A 97 -24.37 -8.44 2.86
CA LEU A 97 -25.09 -8.77 4.08
C LEU A 97 -26.56 -8.32 4.00
N PRO A 98 -27.49 -9.06 4.62
CA PRO A 98 -28.86 -8.62 4.76
C PRO A 98 -28.96 -7.24 5.43
N GLY A 99 -29.95 -6.45 5.01
CA GLY A 99 -30.12 -5.10 5.53
C GLY A 99 -30.30 -5.07 7.05
N GLY A 100 -29.41 -4.37 7.75
CA GLY A 100 -29.42 -4.21 9.20
C GLY A 100 -28.39 -5.05 9.94
N GLU A 101 -27.65 -5.90 9.27
CA GLU A 101 -26.46 -6.55 9.83
C GLU A 101 -25.27 -5.59 9.84
N LEU A 102 -24.46 -5.70 10.90
CA LEU A 102 -23.24 -4.91 11.04
C LEU A 102 -22.11 -5.53 10.21
N GLY A 103 -21.44 -4.73 9.41
CA GLY A 103 -20.27 -5.15 8.67
C GLY A 103 -19.01 -5.26 9.54
N PHE A 104 -17.91 -5.59 8.92
CA PHE A 104 -16.61 -5.76 9.59
C PHE A 104 -16.09 -4.49 10.25
N PHE A 105 -16.24 -3.33 9.58
CA PHE A 105 -15.69 -2.06 10.05
C PHE A 105 -16.62 -1.33 11.03
N GLU A 106 -16.91 -1.95 12.20
CA GLU A 106 -17.66 -1.29 13.27
C GLU A 106 -16.86 -0.16 13.94
N SER A 107 -15.55 -0.17 13.83
CA SER A 107 -14.67 0.88 14.35
C SER A 107 -13.61 1.26 13.32
N ASP A 108 -13.17 2.50 13.39
CA ASP A 108 -12.16 3.04 12.50
C ASP A 108 -10.75 2.65 12.98
N TYR A 109 -9.98 2.02 12.10
CA TYR A 109 -8.61 1.58 12.39
C TYR A 109 -7.60 2.73 12.48
N TRP A 110 -7.90 3.91 11.95
CA TRP A 110 -7.04 5.09 12.10
C TRP A 110 -7.02 5.64 13.51
N ILE A 111 -8.20 5.64 14.14
CA ILE A 111 -8.42 6.24 15.47
C ILE A 111 -8.69 5.19 16.57
N GLN A 112 -8.78 3.91 16.18
CA GLN A 112 -9.05 2.77 17.06
C GLN A 112 -10.34 2.94 17.90
N GLY A 113 -11.40 3.43 17.25
CA GLY A 113 -12.69 3.68 17.88
C GLY A 113 -13.78 4.02 16.87
N GLN A 114 -15.03 4.10 17.35
CA GLN A 114 -16.17 4.55 16.55
C GLN A 114 -16.29 6.07 16.50
N ASP A 115 -15.70 6.74 17.51
CA ASP A 115 -15.72 8.18 17.68
C ASP A 115 -14.37 8.65 18.25
N TRP A 116 -14.14 9.95 18.29
CA TRP A 116 -12.89 10.53 18.77
C TRP A 116 -13.11 11.74 19.69
N ASP A 117 -12.19 11.93 20.61
CA ASP A 117 -12.05 13.14 21.45
C ASP A 117 -10.58 13.31 21.81
N LYS A 118 -10.03 14.50 21.55
CA LYS A 118 -8.65 14.85 21.87
C LYS A 118 -7.65 13.80 21.36
N LEU A 119 -7.80 13.47 20.07
CA LEU A 119 -6.92 12.52 19.41
C LEU A 119 -5.48 13.04 19.40
N SER A 120 -4.53 12.20 19.79
CA SER A 120 -3.10 12.56 19.76
C SER A 120 -2.21 11.34 19.56
N VAL A 121 -1.01 11.59 19.01
CA VAL A 121 0.02 10.58 18.76
C VAL A 121 1.32 11.01 19.43
N SER A 122 2.01 10.09 20.07
CA SER A 122 3.31 10.31 20.68
C SER A 122 4.23 9.09 20.56
N ASP A 123 5.51 9.29 20.88
CA ASP A 123 6.52 8.22 21.00
C ASP A 123 6.73 7.41 19.70
N VAL A 124 6.64 8.06 18.54
CA VAL A 124 6.85 7.40 17.25
C VAL A 124 8.29 6.90 17.14
N LYS A 125 8.43 5.59 16.91
CA LYS A 125 9.70 4.89 16.68
C LYS A 125 9.56 3.98 15.48
N ALA A 126 10.68 3.63 14.84
CA ALA A 126 10.68 2.71 13.73
C ALA A 126 11.88 1.75 13.78
N ASN A 127 11.71 0.61 13.14
CA ASN A 127 12.74 -0.36 12.88
C ASN A 127 12.65 -0.83 11.42
N ILE A 128 13.79 -0.93 10.74
CA ILE A 128 13.86 -1.49 9.40
C ILE A 128 13.96 -3.01 9.54
N VAL A 129 13.04 -3.72 8.89
CA VAL A 129 13.03 -5.18 8.85
C VAL A 129 13.93 -5.67 7.72
N ASP A 130 13.78 -5.06 6.53
CA ASP A 130 14.61 -5.30 5.36
C ASP A 130 14.60 -4.08 4.41
N GLY A 131 15.05 -4.24 3.16
CA GLY A 131 15.13 -3.13 2.19
C GLY A 131 13.80 -2.44 1.89
N ASP A 132 12.69 -3.19 1.95
CA ASP A 132 11.36 -2.74 1.54
C ASP A 132 10.30 -2.84 2.64
N HIS A 133 10.67 -3.35 3.84
CA HIS A 133 9.76 -3.49 4.98
C HIS A 133 10.31 -2.81 6.22
N ALA A 134 9.41 -2.18 6.95
CA ALA A 134 9.70 -1.57 8.24
C ALA A 134 8.51 -1.77 9.20
N GLU A 135 8.79 -1.59 10.48
CA GLU A 135 7.77 -1.49 11.52
C GLU A 135 7.87 -0.13 12.18
N ALA A 136 6.73 0.48 12.47
CA ALA A 136 6.66 1.68 13.29
C ALA A 136 5.77 1.45 14.51
N THR A 137 6.16 1.96 15.65
CA THR A 137 5.38 1.90 16.89
C THR A 137 5.13 3.29 17.44
N PHE A 138 3.98 3.51 18.07
CA PHE A 138 3.61 4.77 18.67
C PHE A 138 2.48 4.59 19.69
N ALA A 139 2.26 5.60 20.52
CA ALA A 139 1.12 5.69 21.39
C ALA A 139 0.02 6.55 20.74
N LEU A 140 -1.17 5.99 20.54
CA LEU A 140 -2.38 6.67 20.09
C LEU A 140 -3.29 6.90 21.26
N THR A 141 -3.60 8.16 21.55
CA THR A 141 -4.57 8.51 22.59
C THR A 141 -5.85 9.01 21.95
N ASN A 142 -6.98 8.39 22.31
CA ASN A 142 -8.31 8.77 21.87
C ASN A 142 -9.26 8.74 23.07
N ALA A 143 -10.04 9.80 23.28
CA ALA A 143 -10.97 9.94 24.41
C ALA A 143 -10.33 9.61 25.76
N GLY A 144 -9.09 10.05 25.98
CA GLY A 144 -8.30 9.81 27.19
C GLY A 144 -7.79 8.38 27.39
N LYS A 145 -8.00 7.48 26.43
CA LYS A 145 -7.46 6.11 26.45
C LYS A 145 -6.27 6.01 25.49
N THR A 146 -5.14 5.54 25.99
CA THR A 146 -3.92 5.35 25.21
C THR A 146 -3.77 3.90 24.81
N LYS A 147 -3.56 3.66 23.51
CA LYS A 147 -3.29 2.35 22.92
C LYS A 147 -1.88 2.33 22.32
N GLN A 148 -1.17 1.24 22.50
CA GLN A 148 0.10 1.01 21.82
C GLN A 148 -0.18 0.46 20.44
N MET A 149 0.29 1.17 19.44
CA MET A 149 0.08 0.83 18.04
C MET A 149 1.37 0.38 17.39
N ARG A 150 1.26 -0.58 16.49
CA ARG A 150 2.32 -0.96 15.55
C ARG A 150 1.77 -0.94 14.13
N LEU A 151 2.50 -0.34 13.22
CA LEU A 151 2.24 -0.40 11.78
C LEU A 151 3.26 -1.31 11.14
N ALA A 152 2.80 -2.26 10.30
CA ALA A 152 3.66 -2.84 9.30
C ALA A 152 3.70 -1.89 8.10
N MET A 153 4.90 -1.57 7.64
CA MET A 153 5.13 -0.63 6.55
C MET A 153 5.83 -1.33 5.39
N VAL A 154 5.43 -1.01 4.18
CA VAL A 154 6.09 -1.46 2.95
C VAL A 154 6.50 -0.26 2.11
N TYR A 155 7.65 -0.38 1.43
CA TYR A 155 8.08 0.65 0.50
C TYR A 155 7.53 0.40 -0.89
N GLU A 156 6.59 1.20 -1.31
CA GLU A 156 6.01 1.20 -2.66
C GLU A 156 5.66 2.62 -3.12
N ARG A 157 5.56 2.83 -4.42
CA ARG A 157 5.23 4.14 -5.00
C ARG A 157 6.16 5.26 -4.50
N ASP A 158 7.45 4.94 -4.38
CA ASP A 158 8.51 5.83 -3.88
C ASP A 158 8.28 6.37 -2.47
N ASN A 159 7.52 5.64 -1.63
CA ASN A 159 7.26 6.03 -0.25
C ASN A 159 7.00 4.83 0.68
N TRP A 160 7.07 5.07 1.98
CA TRP A 160 6.62 4.13 2.98
C TRP A 160 5.09 4.19 3.10
N MET A 161 4.44 3.04 2.92
CA MET A 161 2.99 2.87 2.96
C MET A 161 2.62 1.91 4.09
N ILE A 162 1.48 2.13 4.72
CA ILE A 162 0.97 1.24 5.77
C ILE A 162 0.39 -0.02 5.12
N ASP A 163 0.90 -1.17 5.51
CA ASP A 163 0.43 -2.48 5.05
C ASP A 163 -0.41 -3.22 6.10
N ASN A 164 -0.29 -2.84 7.38
CA ASN A 164 -1.15 -3.37 8.44
C ASN A 164 -1.20 -2.43 9.65
N PHE A 165 -2.34 -2.41 10.32
CA PHE A 165 -2.54 -1.77 11.61
C PHE A 165 -2.66 -2.84 12.70
N ILE A 166 -1.88 -2.69 13.76
CA ILE A 166 -1.86 -3.62 14.89
C ILE A 166 -2.01 -2.82 16.16
N ASN A 167 -3.07 -3.10 16.91
CA ASN A 167 -3.29 -2.56 18.23
C ASN A 167 -2.73 -3.56 19.25
N GLU A 168 -1.56 -3.28 19.78
CA GLU A 168 -0.88 -4.18 20.72
C GLU A 168 -1.55 -4.22 22.09
N THR A 169 -2.22 -3.14 22.49
CA THR A 169 -2.95 -3.07 23.77
C THR A 169 -4.13 -4.03 23.80
N ASP A 170 -4.91 -4.08 22.72
CA ASP A 170 -6.11 -4.92 22.63
C ASP A 170 -5.84 -6.24 21.88
N SER A 171 -4.60 -6.47 21.44
CA SER A 171 -4.19 -7.65 20.66
C SER A 171 -4.97 -7.82 19.36
N VAL A 172 -5.31 -6.70 18.69
CA VAL A 172 -6.02 -6.69 17.41
C VAL A 172 -5.01 -6.50 16.28
N ASP A 173 -4.96 -7.46 15.38
CA ASP A 173 -4.27 -7.39 14.09
C ASP A 173 -5.34 -7.26 13.01
N TRP A 174 -5.47 -6.07 12.42
CA TRP A 174 -6.56 -5.76 11.51
C TRP A 174 -6.53 -6.62 10.23
N ARG A 175 -5.36 -6.88 9.67
CA ARG A 175 -5.25 -7.74 8.48
C ARG A 175 -5.70 -9.16 8.78
N LYS A 176 -5.20 -9.76 9.86
CA LYS A 176 -5.63 -11.10 10.26
C LYS A 176 -7.11 -11.18 10.62
N SER A 177 -7.66 -10.10 11.17
CA SER A 177 -9.08 -10.02 11.48
C SER A 177 -9.92 -9.98 10.22
N MET A 178 -9.52 -9.20 9.20
CA MET A 178 -10.16 -9.17 7.89
C MET A 178 -10.09 -10.53 7.17
N GLU A 179 -8.92 -11.16 7.16
CA GLU A 179 -8.73 -12.49 6.56
C GLU A 179 -9.65 -13.52 7.20
N ARG A 180 -9.73 -13.55 8.53
CA ARG A 180 -10.62 -14.45 9.26
C ARG A 180 -12.11 -14.17 8.98
N TYR A 181 -12.49 -12.90 8.90
CA TYR A 181 -13.85 -12.52 8.54
C TYR A 181 -14.23 -13.01 7.15
N MET A 182 -13.36 -12.82 6.16
CA MET A 182 -13.59 -13.31 4.81
C MET A 182 -13.71 -14.84 4.73
N GLU A 183 -12.93 -15.57 5.53
CA GLU A 183 -13.03 -17.03 5.63
C GLU A 183 -14.36 -17.46 6.22
N GLN A 184 -14.82 -16.80 7.29
CA GLN A 184 -16.11 -17.07 7.92
C GLN A 184 -17.28 -16.82 6.97
N GLN A 185 -17.29 -15.68 6.30
CA GLN A 185 -18.35 -15.34 5.35
C GLN A 185 -18.45 -16.31 4.14
N LYS A 186 -17.32 -16.89 3.73
CA LYS A 186 -17.31 -17.93 2.69
C LYS A 186 -17.90 -19.24 3.21
N ALA A 187 -17.53 -19.66 4.42
CA ALA A 187 -18.04 -20.90 5.01
C ALA A 187 -19.55 -20.83 5.22
N GLU A 188 -20.07 -19.71 5.71
CA GLU A 188 -21.51 -19.49 5.90
C GLU A 188 -22.29 -19.59 4.59
N LYS A 189 -21.77 -19.03 3.49
CA LYS A 189 -22.41 -19.15 2.17
C LYS A 189 -22.39 -20.55 1.62
N GLU A 190 -21.29 -21.30 1.79
CA GLU A 190 -21.21 -22.69 1.36
C GLU A 190 -22.21 -23.58 2.11
N GLU A 191 -22.43 -23.34 3.42
CA GLU A 191 -23.44 -24.04 4.21
C GLU A 191 -24.88 -23.74 3.74
N GLU A 192 -25.17 -22.47 3.42
CA GLU A 192 -26.49 -22.06 2.91
C GLU A 192 -26.81 -22.70 1.54
N GLU A 193 -25.79 -22.79 0.64
CA GLU A 193 -25.96 -23.40 -0.69
C GLU A 193 -26.13 -24.92 -0.64
N GLU A 194 -25.66 -25.60 0.43
CA GLU A 194 -25.85 -27.05 0.62
C GLU A 194 -27.24 -27.42 1.22
N GLU A 195 -27.91 -26.45 1.87
CA GLU A 195 -29.22 -26.67 2.47
C GLU A 195 -30.42 -26.42 1.51
N ASP A 196 -30.21 -25.79 0.35
CA ASP A 196 -31.22 -25.50 -0.67
C ASP A 196 -31.23 -26.59 -1.78
#